data_9460b3c775f5167aadba0f7d7986a856
#
_entry.id   9460b3c775f5167aadba0f7d7986a856
#
_cell.length_a   1.000
_cell.length_b   1.000
_cell.length_c   1.000
_cell.angle_alpha   90.00
_cell.angle_beta   90.00
_cell.angle_gamma   90.00
#
_symmetry.space_group_name_H-M   'P 1'
#
loop_
_entity.id
_entity.type
_entity.pdbx_description
1 polymer ?
#
loop_
_entity_poly.entity_id
_entity_poly.type
_entity_poly.pdbx_seq_one_letter_code
_entity_poly.pdbx_strand_id
1 'polypeptide(L)'
;MKHTQLIRRRFNVIAAALAAATLTTFSTQAAAADDYLATARKVVAAAIQPSPPWDGPTTGPKAQPGKTIVYVASDLRNGGVLGVSDGVAQAVHVIGWKVRILDGQGTVSGRTAAMNQAMALNPAGIILGGFDPAEQAVVIRKAHSLKIPVVGWHAGSKAGPDPSTGLFTNVSTDPIAVARVAADYAVVKSNGTAGVVVFTDSLYKVAVAKSNAMADVIKQCKGCALLAVEDTPLSETSTRIPQLSTALLQRYGGKWNYSLGINDLYFDFMGPSLASAGEKPAGPPFNVSAGDGSQSAYERIRGNRYQVGTIPEPLMLHGWQLVDELNRAFAGAPASGYSTPVHLVTPENIASDVGANNIYDPANHYREAYRHIWGK
;
A
#
# COMPACT_ATOMS: atom_id res chain seq x y z
N MET A 1 18.87 -24.82 -70.46
CA MET A 1 19.71 -24.60 -69.25
C MET A 1 19.68 -23.17 -68.73
N LYS A 2 18.95 -22.23 -69.31
CA LYS A 2 18.87 -20.79 -68.73
C LYS A 2 17.69 -20.53 -67.84
N HIS A 3 16.66 -21.35 -67.80
CA HIS A 3 15.48 -21.14 -66.96
C HIS A 3 15.62 -21.59 -65.49
N THR A 4 16.48 -22.57 -65.24
CA THR A 4 16.67 -23.18 -63.90
C THR A 4 17.51 -22.30 -62.96
N GLN A 5 18.35 -21.42 -63.49
CA GLN A 5 19.17 -20.51 -62.67
C GLN A 5 18.41 -19.27 -62.14
N LEU A 6 17.37 -18.81 -62.86
CA LEU A 6 16.56 -17.65 -62.41
C LEU A 6 15.65 -18.00 -61.20
N ILE A 7 15.17 -19.25 -61.13
CA ILE A 7 14.30 -19.69 -60.03
C ILE A 7 15.10 -19.82 -58.72
N ARG A 8 16.34 -20.33 -58.78
CA ARG A 8 17.22 -20.45 -57.60
C ARG A 8 17.62 -19.08 -57.00
N ARG A 9 17.81 -18.04 -57.81
CA ARG A 9 18.13 -16.70 -57.32
C ARG A 9 16.96 -16.01 -56.62
N ARG A 10 15.71 -16.25 -57.06
CA ARG A 10 14.51 -15.66 -56.41
C ARG A 10 14.19 -16.32 -55.07
N PHE A 11 14.44 -17.62 -54.91
CA PHE A 11 14.24 -18.31 -53.62
C PHE A 11 15.26 -17.90 -52.57
N ASN A 12 16.51 -17.64 -52.91
CA ASN A 12 17.54 -17.20 -51.96
C ASN A 12 17.32 -15.77 -51.49
N VAL A 13 16.71 -14.87 -52.28
CA VAL A 13 16.40 -13.50 -51.87
C VAL A 13 15.21 -13.46 -50.89
N ILE A 14 14.20 -14.33 -51.10
CA ILE A 14 13.04 -14.42 -50.21
C ILE A 14 13.42 -15.04 -48.85
N ALA A 15 14.29 -16.06 -48.83
CA ALA A 15 14.78 -16.67 -47.59
C ALA A 15 15.65 -15.70 -46.77
N ALA A 16 16.47 -14.84 -47.40
CA ALA A 16 17.27 -13.84 -46.72
C ALA A 16 16.42 -12.70 -46.16
N ALA A 17 15.33 -12.29 -46.84
CA ALA A 17 14.41 -11.25 -46.35
C ALA A 17 13.57 -11.73 -45.18
N LEU A 18 13.15 -13.00 -45.13
CA LEU A 18 12.42 -13.56 -43.97
C LEU A 18 13.33 -13.74 -42.74
N ALA A 19 14.60 -14.11 -42.93
CA ALA A 19 15.56 -14.23 -41.82
C ALA A 19 15.94 -12.87 -41.22
N ALA A 20 16.03 -11.80 -42.02
CA ALA A 20 16.29 -10.45 -41.56
C ALA A 20 15.10 -9.83 -40.79
N ALA A 21 13.85 -10.12 -41.21
CA ALA A 21 12.65 -9.65 -40.54
C ALA A 21 12.42 -10.30 -39.16
N THR A 22 12.82 -11.58 -39.00
CA THR A 22 12.73 -12.28 -37.70
C THR A 22 13.80 -11.82 -36.69
N LEU A 23 15.00 -11.48 -37.13
CA LEU A 23 16.09 -10.99 -36.29
C LEU A 23 15.82 -9.57 -35.78
N THR A 24 15.17 -8.71 -36.56
CA THR A 24 14.82 -7.32 -36.10
C THR A 24 13.69 -7.29 -35.09
N THR A 25 12.75 -8.23 -35.13
CA THR A 25 11.68 -8.31 -34.13
C THR A 25 12.17 -8.81 -32.78
N PHE A 26 13.13 -9.73 -32.73
CA PHE A 26 13.75 -10.20 -31.48
C PHE A 26 14.61 -9.13 -30.82
N SER A 27 15.34 -8.32 -31.58
CA SER A 27 16.17 -7.25 -31.00
C SER A 27 15.38 -6.07 -30.42
N THR A 28 14.25 -5.72 -31.02
CA THR A 28 13.37 -4.65 -30.47
C THR A 28 12.61 -5.10 -29.22
N GLN A 29 12.29 -6.39 -29.09
CA GLN A 29 11.66 -6.94 -27.90
C GLN A 29 12.64 -7.05 -26.72
N ALA A 30 13.87 -7.44 -26.94
CA ALA A 30 14.91 -7.48 -25.90
C ALA A 30 15.22 -6.07 -25.39
N ALA A 31 15.42 -5.09 -26.27
CA ALA A 31 15.71 -3.71 -25.90
C ALA A 31 14.59 -3.05 -25.04
N ALA A 32 13.32 -3.36 -25.34
CA ALA A 32 12.19 -2.82 -24.55
C ALA A 32 11.98 -3.52 -23.19
N ALA A 33 12.45 -4.76 -23.02
CA ALA A 33 12.45 -5.47 -21.75
C ALA A 33 13.57 -4.96 -20.84
N ASP A 34 14.74 -4.68 -21.39
CA ASP A 34 15.88 -4.09 -20.67
C ASP A 34 15.56 -2.66 -20.22
N ASP A 35 14.81 -1.89 -20.99
CA ASP A 35 14.41 -0.52 -20.67
C ASP A 35 13.44 -0.49 -19.48
N TYR A 36 12.44 -1.38 -19.42
CA TYR A 36 11.54 -1.47 -18.27
C TYR A 36 12.26 -1.87 -16.98
N LEU A 37 13.11 -2.90 -17.04
CA LEU A 37 13.89 -3.34 -15.88
C LEU A 37 14.84 -2.24 -15.38
N ALA A 38 15.45 -1.48 -16.30
CA ALA A 38 16.28 -0.34 -15.94
C ALA A 38 15.48 0.77 -15.23
N THR A 39 14.25 1.02 -15.68
CA THR A 39 13.33 1.97 -15.04
C THR A 39 12.90 1.49 -13.65
N ALA A 40 12.50 0.22 -13.51
CA ALA A 40 12.14 -0.38 -12.24
C ALA A 40 13.30 -0.31 -11.22
N ARG A 41 14.54 -0.55 -11.65
CA ARG A 41 15.74 -0.41 -10.80
C ARG A 41 15.91 1.01 -10.25
N LYS A 42 15.64 2.04 -11.05
CA LYS A 42 15.70 3.45 -10.59
C LYS A 42 14.61 3.74 -9.56
N VAL A 43 13.39 3.26 -9.79
CA VAL A 43 12.26 3.41 -8.85
C VAL A 43 12.57 2.75 -7.51
N VAL A 44 13.02 1.50 -7.54
CA VAL A 44 13.40 0.76 -6.32
C VAL A 44 14.57 1.42 -5.59
N ALA A 45 15.61 1.84 -6.32
CA ALA A 45 16.77 2.52 -5.75
C ALA A 45 16.40 3.86 -5.09
N ALA A 46 15.42 4.57 -5.61
CA ALA A 46 14.91 5.80 -4.99
C ALA A 46 14.09 5.50 -3.73
N ALA A 47 13.23 4.48 -3.77
CA ALA A 47 12.33 4.14 -2.66
C ALA A 47 13.06 3.54 -1.44
N ILE A 48 14.26 2.99 -1.61
CA ILE A 48 15.05 2.38 -0.52
C ILE A 48 15.96 3.41 0.19
N GLN A 49 16.02 4.65 -0.30
CA GLN A 49 16.84 5.68 0.33
C GLN A 49 16.28 6.05 1.71
N PRO A 50 17.14 6.50 2.64
CA PRO A 50 16.68 7.03 3.92
C PRO A 50 15.60 8.11 3.75
N SER A 51 14.69 8.20 4.72
CA SER A 51 13.66 9.24 4.71
C SER A 51 14.27 10.63 4.56
N PRO A 52 13.75 11.47 3.66
CA PRO A 52 14.24 12.84 3.50
C PRO A 52 13.98 13.66 4.79
N PRO A 53 14.63 14.80 4.97
CA PRO A 53 14.23 15.79 5.97
C PRO A 53 12.76 16.15 5.83
N TRP A 54 12.17 16.74 6.89
CA TRP A 54 10.77 17.13 6.88
C TRP A 54 10.43 18.04 5.68
N ASP A 55 9.52 17.57 4.86
CA ASP A 55 9.01 18.22 3.64
C ASP A 55 7.52 18.55 3.72
N GLY A 56 6.90 18.28 4.90
CA GLY A 56 5.50 18.56 5.15
C GLY A 56 5.22 19.99 5.64
N PRO A 57 4.02 20.27 6.18
CA PRO A 57 3.62 21.61 6.61
C PRO A 57 4.53 22.16 7.71
N THR A 58 4.93 23.43 7.57
CA THR A 58 5.68 24.20 8.57
C THR A 58 4.83 25.29 9.19
N THR A 59 3.64 25.54 8.66
CA THR A 59 2.70 26.55 9.13
C THR A 59 1.29 25.98 9.20
N GLY A 60 0.48 26.54 10.11
CA GLY A 60 -0.91 26.12 10.29
C GLY A 60 -1.54 26.78 11.52
N PRO A 61 -2.80 26.46 11.83
CA PRO A 61 -3.50 27.02 12.97
C PRO A 61 -2.93 26.50 14.29
N LYS A 62 -2.86 27.38 15.29
CA LYS A 62 -2.58 26.98 16.67
C LYS A 62 -3.63 25.97 17.15
N ALA A 63 -3.23 25.15 18.14
CA ALA A 63 -4.11 24.13 18.71
C ALA A 63 -5.46 24.69 19.14
N GLN A 64 -6.54 24.17 18.56
CA GLN A 64 -7.91 24.53 18.97
C GLN A 64 -8.22 23.83 20.30
N PRO A 65 -8.66 24.54 21.36
CA PRO A 65 -8.76 23.96 22.69
C PRO A 65 -9.95 23.00 22.86
N GLY A 66 -9.81 22.05 23.79
CA GLY A 66 -10.92 21.31 24.39
C GLY A 66 -11.67 20.35 23.47
N LYS A 67 -11.04 19.82 22.44
CA LYS A 67 -11.72 18.92 21.51
C LYS A 67 -11.75 17.48 22.01
N THR A 68 -12.87 16.79 21.74
CA THR A 68 -12.97 15.31 21.81
C THR A 68 -13.29 14.81 20.42
N ILE A 69 -12.46 13.95 19.89
CA ILE A 69 -12.61 13.36 18.55
C ILE A 69 -12.88 11.85 18.65
N VAL A 70 -13.39 11.27 17.57
CA VAL A 70 -13.60 9.82 17.48
C VAL A 70 -12.80 9.28 16.30
N TYR A 71 -12.02 8.22 16.54
CA TYR A 71 -11.41 7.39 15.51
C TYR A 71 -12.27 6.15 15.34
N VAL A 72 -12.84 5.96 14.15
CA VAL A 72 -13.59 4.76 13.77
C VAL A 72 -12.67 3.88 12.93
N ALA A 73 -12.20 2.80 13.53
CA ALA A 73 -11.35 1.82 12.86
C ALA A 73 -12.17 0.91 11.94
N SER A 74 -11.65 0.55 10.79
CA SER A 74 -12.23 -0.53 9.98
C SER A 74 -12.14 -1.87 10.69
N ASP A 75 -10.96 -2.19 11.24
CA ASP A 75 -10.65 -3.41 11.98
C ASP A 75 -9.34 -3.21 12.75
N LEU A 76 -9.38 -3.24 14.08
CA LEU A 76 -8.18 -3.08 14.92
C LEU A 76 -7.24 -4.30 14.89
N ARG A 77 -7.67 -5.43 14.30
CA ARG A 77 -6.77 -6.56 14.05
C ARG A 77 -5.79 -6.29 12.89
N ASN A 78 -6.10 -5.32 12.03
CA ASN A 78 -5.19 -4.85 11.00
C ASN A 78 -4.12 -3.95 11.61
N GLY A 79 -2.85 -4.34 11.53
CA GLY A 79 -1.71 -3.63 12.13
C GLY A 79 -1.53 -2.19 11.62
N GLY A 80 -1.90 -1.91 10.37
CA GLY A 80 -1.88 -0.55 9.81
C GLY A 80 -2.93 0.35 10.48
N VAL A 81 -4.18 -0.13 10.58
CA VAL A 81 -5.28 0.59 11.24
C VAL A 81 -4.99 0.85 12.72
N LEU A 82 -4.45 -0.16 13.42
CA LEU A 82 -4.02 -0.04 14.81
C LEU A 82 -2.89 0.98 14.96
N GLY A 83 -1.84 0.89 14.17
CA GLY A 83 -0.68 1.79 14.25
C GLY A 83 -1.04 3.25 14.00
N VAL A 84 -1.97 3.55 13.08
CA VAL A 84 -2.48 4.91 12.90
C VAL A 84 -3.29 5.38 14.10
N SER A 85 -4.10 4.50 14.71
CA SER A 85 -4.86 4.85 15.94
C SER A 85 -3.92 5.22 17.11
N ASP A 86 -2.78 4.52 17.22
CA ASP A 86 -1.74 4.83 18.22
C ASP A 86 -1.08 6.20 17.92
N GLY A 87 -0.80 6.48 16.66
CA GLY A 87 -0.33 7.81 16.23
C GLY A 87 -1.31 8.93 16.55
N VAL A 88 -2.61 8.71 16.31
CA VAL A 88 -3.68 9.65 16.70
C VAL A 88 -3.70 9.84 18.20
N ALA A 89 -3.64 8.76 19.00
CA ALA A 89 -3.64 8.85 20.46
C ALA A 89 -2.43 9.64 20.99
N GLN A 90 -1.25 9.45 20.42
CA GLN A 90 -0.04 10.22 20.74
C GLN A 90 -0.22 11.71 20.43
N ALA A 91 -0.68 12.03 19.22
CA ALA A 91 -0.88 13.41 18.76
C ALA A 91 -1.95 14.13 19.60
N VAL A 92 -3.04 13.45 19.91
CA VAL A 92 -4.14 13.96 20.74
C VAL A 92 -3.66 14.33 22.14
N HIS A 93 -2.78 13.52 22.74
CA HIS A 93 -2.17 13.85 24.02
C HIS A 93 -1.36 15.16 23.95
N VAL A 94 -0.56 15.31 22.90
CA VAL A 94 0.31 16.49 22.70
C VAL A 94 -0.50 17.75 22.44
N ILE A 95 -1.52 17.69 21.57
CA ILE A 95 -2.33 18.87 21.24
C ILE A 95 -3.28 19.27 22.39
N GLY A 96 -3.49 18.37 23.38
CA GLY A 96 -4.36 18.62 24.55
C GLY A 96 -5.83 18.28 24.28
N TRP A 97 -6.10 17.29 23.46
CA TRP A 97 -7.45 16.80 23.14
C TRP A 97 -7.73 15.44 23.80
N LYS A 98 -8.90 14.86 23.48
CA LYS A 98 -9.30 13.51 23.84
C LYS A 98 -9.70 12.73 22.59
N VAL A 99 -9.44 11.42 22.56
CA VAL A 99 -9.91 10.52 21.51
C VAL A 99 -10.70 9.36 22.10
N ARG A 100 -11.74 8.92 21.35
CA ARG A 100 -12.41 7.65 21.54
C ARG A 100 -12.14 6.81 20.30
N ILE A 101 -11.71 5.58 20.50
CA ILE A 101 -11.45 4.62 19.44
C ILE A 101 -12.60 3.61 19.42
N LEU A 102 -13.23 3.41 18.27
CA LEU A 102 -14.33 2.49 18.05
C LEU A 102 -13.93 1.51 16.95
N ASP A 103 -14.14 0.21 17.18
CA ASP A 103 -13.75 -0.85 16.26
C ASP A 103 -14.92 -1.29 15.37
N GLY A 104 -14.75 -1.25 14.05
CA GLY A 104 -15.69 -1.74 13.04
C GLY A 104 -15.59 -3.24 12.78
N GLN A 105 -14.65 -3.96 13.41
CA GLN A 105 -14.51 -5.41 13.40
C GLN A 105 -14.46 -6.04 11.99
N GLY A 106 -13.94 -5.30 11.01
CA GLY A 106 -13.73 -5.77 9.63
C GLY A 106 -15.02 -5.93 8.80
N THR A 107 -16.19 -5.54 9.32
CA THR A 107 -17.47 -5.71 8.62
C THR A 107 -18.17 -4.38 8.32
N VAL A 108 -18.93 -4.29 7.24
CA VAL A 108 -19.72 -3.08 6.92
C VAL A 108 -20.72 -2.77 8.03
N SER A 109 -21.39 -3.78 8.58
CA SER A 109 -22.35 -3.62 9.68
C SER A 109 -21.67 -3.11 10.97
N GLY A 110 -20.49 -3.65 11.29
CA GLY A 110 -19.70 -3.21 12.45
C GLY A 110 -19.27 -1.75 12.30
N ARG A 111 -18.73 -1.35 11.13
CA ARG A 111 -18.40 0.04 10.84
C ARG A 111 -19.61 0.98 10.92
N THR A 112 -20.78 0.52 10.44
CA THR A 112 -22.02 1.29 10.56
C THR A 112 -22.45 1.47 12.03
N ALA A 113 -22.35 0.42 12.83
CA ALA A 113 -22.62 0.52 14.28
C ALA A 113 -21.65 1.46 14.97
N ALA A 114 -20.34 1.36 14.68
CA ALA A 114 -19.30 2.24 15.22
C ALA A 114 -19.52 3.71 14.81
N MET A 115 -19.88 3.99 13.54
CA MET A 115 -20.20 5.34 13.07
C MET A 115 -21.43 5.93 13.76
N ASN A 116 -22.50 5.13 13.97
CA ASN A 116 -23.67 5.58 14.72
C ASN A 116 -23.33 5.86 16.18
N GLN A 117 -22.50 5.04 16.80
CA GLN A 117 -21.98 5.27 18.15
C GLN A 117 -21.13 6.54 18.20
N ALA A 118 -20.26 6.76 17.20
CA ALA A 118 -19.47 7.99 17.11
C ALA A 118 -20.36 9.23 17.10
N MET A 119 -21.42 9.24 16.31
CA MET A 119 -22.38 10.35 16.23
C MET A 119 -23.11 10.56 17.56
N ALA A 120 -23.45 9.50 18.28
CA ALA A 120 -24.12 9.60 19.60
C ALA A 120 -23.22 10.24 20.67
N LEU A 121 -21.90 10.17 20.52
CA LEU A 121 -20.94 10.82 21.42
C LEU A 121 -20.79 12.34 21.18
N ASN A 122 -21.46 12.91 20.17
CA ASN A 122 -21.34 14.32 19.78
C ASN A 122 -19.88 14.79 19.67
N PRO A 123 -19.03 14.15 18.86
CA PRO A 123 -17.62 14.48 18.79
C PRO A 123 -17.40 15.82 18.09
N ALA A 124 -16.27 16.48 18.39
CA ALA A 124 -15.86 17.66 17.63
C ALA A 124 -15.48 17.31 16.18
N GLY A 125 -14.91 16.11 15.94
CA GLY A 125 -14.53 15.61 14.62
C GLY A 125 -14.43 14.09 14.60
N ILE A 126 -14.47 13.51 13.41
CA ILE A 126 -14.42 12.06 13.19
C ILE A 126 -13.27 11.72 12.24
N ILE A 127 -12.55 10.65 12.54
CA ILE A 127 -11.53 10.04 11.68
C ILE A 127 -12.05 8.69 11.20
N LEU A 128 -12.09 8.48 9.87
CA LEU A 128 -12.34 7.18 9.26
C LEU A 128 -11.01 6.45 9.10
N GLY A 129 -10.81 5.37 9.84
CA GLY A 129 -9.57 4.58 9.82
C GLY A 129 -9.68 3.38 8.90
N GLY A 130 -9.37 3.54 7.60
CA GLY A 130 -9.19 2.44 6.66
C GLY A 130 -10.46 1.91 6.00
N PHE A 131 -11.47 2.74 5.73
CA PHE A 131 -12.66 2.32 4.98
C PHE A 131 -13.26 3.44 4.12
N ASP A 132 -14.00 3.04 3.07
CA ASP A 132 -14.58 3.96 2.09
C ASP A 132 -15.71 4.79 2.71
N PRO A 133 -15.66 6.13 2.62
CA PRO A 133 -16.73 7.02 3.10
C PRO A 133 -18.08 6.77 2.43
N ALA A 134 -18.11 6.22 1.21
CA ALA A 134 -19.35 5.89 0.53
C ALA A 134 -20.21 4.87 1.29
N GLU A 135 -19.57 3.96 2.06
CA GLU A 135 -20.28 3.01 2.93
C GLU A 135 -21.11 3.72 4.01
N GLN A 136 -20.68 4.91 4.42
CA GLN A 136 -21.25 5.68 5.52
C GLN A 136 -21.80 7.03 5.08
N ALA A 137 -22.13 7.19 3.80
CA ALA A 137 -22.52 8.46 3.20
C ALA A 137 -23.69 9.16 3.93
N VAL A 138 -24.65 8.40 4.49
CA VAL A 138 -25.78 8.95 5.24
C VAL A 138 -25.30 9.58 6.55
N VAL A 139 -24.45 8.87 7.29
CA VAL A 139 -23.92 9.33 8.58
C VAL A 139 -22.97 10.51 8.38
N ILE A 140 -22.15 10.49 7.34
CA ILE A 140 -21.23 11.59 6.99
C ILE A 140 -22.02 12.86 6.62
N ARG A 141 -23.10 12.76 5.83
CA ARG A 141 -23.98 13.92 5.56
C ARG A 141 -24.60 14.49 6.84
N LYS A 142 -25.00 13.61 7.77
CA LYS A 142 -25.50 14.05 9.08
C LYS A 142 -24.41 14.76 9.89
N ALA A 143 -23.18 14.24 9.91
CA ALA A 143 -22.04 14.90 10.56
C ALA A 143 -21.84 16.32 10.00
N HIS A 144 -21.87 16.48 8.68
CA HIS A 144 -21.76 17.79 8.02
C HIS A 144 -22.87 18.75 8.40
N SER A 145 -24.12 18.29 8.47
CA SER A 145 -25.25 19.13 8.89
C SER A 145 -25.07 19.67 10.33
N LEU A 146 -24.32 18.95 11.15
CA LEU A 146 -23.94 19.32 12.51
C LEU A 146 -22.59 20.04 12.59
N LYS A 147 -21.98 20.37 11.45
CA LYS A 147 -20.64 20.99 11.34
C LYS A 147 -19.52 20.17 11.99
N ILE A 148 -19.65 18.84 12.00
CA ILE A 148 -18.63 17.90 12.45
C ILE A 148 -17.76 17.52 11.25
N PRO A 149 -16.49 17.98 11.18
CA PRO A 149 -15.59 17.59 10.09
C PRO A 149 -15.24 16.10 10.15
N VAL A 150 -15.09 15.50 8.99
CA VAL A 150 -14.67 14.12 8.81
C VAL A 150 -13.39 14.09 7.99
N VAL A 151 -12.35 13.47 8.54
CA VAL A 151 -11.09 13.15 7.81
C VAL A 151 -10.96 11.65 7.68
N GLY A 152 -10.16 11.19 6.71
CA GLY A 152 -9.95 9.78 6.49
C GLY A 152 -8.48 9.41 6.44
N TRP A 153 -8.17 8.17 6.77
CA TRP A 153 -6.93 7.49 6.46
C TRP A 153 -7.26 6.27 5.59
N HIS A 154 -6.62 6.13 4.43
CA HIS A 154 -6.96 5.11 3.43
C HIS A 154 -8.47 5.04 3.12
N ALA A 155 -9.14 6.18 3.21
CA ALA A 155 -10.58 6.31 3.02
C ALA A 155 -10.93 6.69 1.56
N GLY A 156 -10.23 6.10 0.60
CA GLY A 156 -10.41 6.33 -0.81
C GLY A 156 -9.14 5.98 -1.61
N SER A 157 -9.25 6.00 -2.93
CA SER A 157 -8.15 5.60 -3.83
C SER A 157 -7.10 6.69 -4.06
N LYS A 158 -7.24 7.88 -3.45
CA LYS A 158 -6.33 9.03 -3.61
C LYS A 158 -6.13 9.74 -2.29
N ALA A 159 -4.92 10.25 -2.08
CA ALA A 159 -4.64 11.19 -1.00
C ALA A 159 -5.24 12.58 -1.29
N GLY A 160 -5.49 13.35 -0.23
CA GLY A 160 -5.93 14.74 -0.31
C GLY A 160 -7.42 14.96 -0.09
N PRO A 161 -7.91 16.21 -0.31
CA PRO A 161 -9.31 16.57 -0.13
C PRO A 161 -10.24 15.79 -1.07
N ASP A 162 -11.37 15.30 -0.52
CA ASP A 162 -12.42 14.64 -1.31
C ASP A 162 -13.82 15.15 -0.91
N PRO A 163 -14.20 16.32 -1.39
CA PRO A 163 -15.51 16.90 -1.09
C PRO A 163 -16.67 16.09 -1.68
N SER A 164 -16.44 15.26 -2.68
CA SER A 164 -17.50 14.44 -3.30
C SER A 164 -18.01 13.35 -2.34
N THR A 165 -17.14 12.88 -1.43
CA THR A 165 -17.49 11.90 -0.40
C THR A 165 -17.76 12.53 0.96
N GLY A 166 -17.55 13.84 1.07
CA GLY A 166 -17.67 14.58 2.31
C GLY A 166 -16.47 14.50 3.23
N LEU A 167 -15.32 14.05 2.76
CA LEU A 167 -14.07 14.12 3.51
C LEU A 167 -13.44 15.51 3.38
N PHE A 168 -13.04 16.08 4.53
CA PHE A 168 -12.18 17.25 4.52
C PHE A 168 -10.85 16.95 3.84
N THR A 169 -10.26 15.79 4.15
CA THR A 169 -9.11 15.24 3.46
C THR A 169 -8.94 13.74 3.75
N ASN A 170 -8.26 13.03 2.86
CA ASN A 170 -7.82 11.64 3.03
C ASN A 170 -6.29 11.62 3.18
N VAL A 171 -5.80 11.25 4.34
CA VAL A 171 -4.37 11.07 4.64
C VAL A 171 -3.93 9.70 4.11
N SER A 172 -2.93 9.69 3.26
CA SER A 172 -2.34 8.48 2.67
C SER A 172 -1.04 8.85 1.97
N THR A 173 -0.07 7.94 1.92
CA THR A 173 0.91 7.95 0.84
C THR A 173 0.18 7.69 -0.48
N ASP A 174 0.74 8.06 -1.63
CA ASP A 174 0.11 7.76 -2.92
C ASP A 174 -0.01 6.24 -3.10
N PRO A 175 -1.23 5.66 -3.05
CA PRO A 175 -1.41 4.22 -3.07
C PRO A 175 -1.00 3.57 -4.40
N ILE A 176 -1.03 4.32 -5.50
CA ILE A 176 -0.58 3.83 -6.81
C ILE A 176 0.95 3.77 -6.86
N ALA A 177 1.63 4.78 -6.33
CA ALA A 177 3.08 4.78 -6.24
C ALA A 177 3.58 3.67 -5.31
N VAL A 178 2.95 3.47 -4.14
CA VAL A 178 3.21 2.37 -3.20
C VAL A 178 3.09 1.01 -3.90
N ALA A 179 1.99 0.79 -4.63
CA ALA A 179 1.74 -0.46 -5.33
C ALA A 179 2.75 -0.72 -6.46
N ARG A 180 3.12 0.31 -7.22
CA ARG A 180 4.14 0.22 -8.27
C ARG A 180 5.50 -0.15 -7.71
N VAL A 181 5.95 0.47 -6.63
CA VAL A 181 7.22 0.14 -5.98
C VAL A 181 7.25 -1.33 -5.53
N ALA A 182 6.14 -1.85 -4.96
CA ALA A 182 6.04 -3.25 -4.58
C ALA A 182 6.25 -4.21 -5.76
N ALA A 183 5.58 -3.91 -6.88
CA ALA A 183 5.70 -4.73 -8.08
C ALA A 183 7.05 -4.56 -8.79
N ASP A 184 7.58 -3.34 -8.88
CA ASP A 184 8.91 -3.06 -9.41
C ASP A 184 10.01 -3.78 -8.61
N TYR A 185 9.86 -3.87 -7.28
CA TYR A 185 10.79 -4.64 -6.45
C TYR A 185 10.80 -6.12 -6.81
N ALA A 186 9.64 -6.74 -7.02
CA ALA A 186 9.55 -8.13 -7.50
C ALA A 186 10.18 -8.30 -8.90
N VAL A 187 9.93 -7.37 -9.82
CA VAL A 187 10.56 -7.36 -11.16
C VAL A 187 12.08 -7.26 -11.04
N VAL A 188 12.60 -6.36 -10.23
CA VAL A 188 14.04 -6.14 -10.05
C VAL A 188 14.72 -7.36 -9.42
N LYS A 189 14.15 -7.89 -8.32
CA LYS A 189 14.75 -9.03 -7.58
C LYS A 189 14.67 -10.33 -8.37
N SER A 190 13.67 -10.51 -9.24
CA SER A 190 13.57 -11.64 -10.18
C SER A 190 14.39 -11.46 -11.46
N ASN A 191 15.05 -10.31 -11.61
CA ASN A 191 15.69 -9.93 -12.88
C ASN A 191 14.74 -10.04 -14.09
N GLY A 192 13.49 -9.63 -13.92
CA GLY A 192 12.47 -9.59 -14.97
C GLY A 192 11.83 -10.94 -15.30
N THR A 193 11.85 -11.91 -14.37
CA THR A 193 11.27 -13.26 -14.58
C THR A 193 10.25 -13.65 -13.51
N ALA A 194 9.61 -12.68 -12.84
CA ALA A 194 8.67 -12.96 -11.77
C ALA A 194 7.39 -13.66 -12.28
N GLY A 195 7.01 -14.77 -11.65
CA GLY A 195 5.69 -15.38 -11.73
C GLY A 195 4.86 -14.98 -10.50
N VAL A 196 3.85 -14.15 -10.69
CA VAL A 196 3.24 -13.36 -9.62
C VAL A 196 1.79 -13.74 -9.38
N VAL A 197 1.44 -13.93 -8.11
CA VAL A 197 0.06 -13.90 -7.62
C VAL A 197 -0.15 -12.60 -6.87
N VAL A 198 -1.22 -11.87 -7.20
CA VAL A 198 -1.62 -10.62 -6.52
C VAL A 198 -2.78 -10.92 -5.60
N PHE A 199 -2.70 -10.47 -4.33
CA PHE A 199 -3.77 -10.59 -3.34
C PHE A 199 -4.44 -9.24 -3.12
N THR A 200 -5.77 -9.22 -3.17
CA THR A 200 -6.58 -8.00 -3.05
C THR A 200 -7.85 -8.24 -2.21
N ASP A 201 -8.52 -7.15 -1.86
CA ASP A 201 -9.85 -7.15 -1.23
C ASP A 201 -10.75 -6.15 -1.97
N SER A 202 -11.72 -6.66 -2.70
CA SER A 202 -12.64 -5.85 -3.52
C SER A 202 -13.59 -4.96 -2.72
N LEU A 203 -13.69 -5.15 -1.40
CA LEU A 203 -14.48 -4.29 -0.51
C LEU A 203 -13.88 -2.88 -0.37
N TYR A 204 -12.58 -2.70 -0.67
CA TYR A 204 -11.88 -1.44 -0.50
C TYR A 204 -11.41 -0.88 -1.85
N LYS A 205 -11.88 0.32 -2.21
CA LYS A 205 -11.46 0.98 -3.47
C LYS A 205 -9.94 1.18 -3.56
N VAL A 206 -9.30 1.50 -2.44
CA VAL A 206 -7.83 1.65 -2.38
C VAL A 206 -7.12 0.32 -2.68
N ALA A 207 -7.65 -0.80 -2.20
CA ALA A 207 -7.09 -2.12 -2.45
C ALA A 207 -7.20 -2.51 -3.93
N VAL A 208 -8.36 -2.28 -4.55
CA VAL A 208 -8.57 -2.51 -5.99
C VAL A 208 -7.62 -1.63 -6.81
N ALA A 209 -7.46 -0.36 -6.46
CA ALA A 209 -6.53 0.53 -7.14
C ALA A 209 -5.07 0.05 -7.04
N LYS A 210 -4.63 -0.36 -5.84
CA LYS A 210 -3.28 -0.94 -5.60
C LYS A 210 -3.08 -2.23 -6.42
N SER A 211 -4.01 -3.19 -6.35
CA SER A 211 -3.88 -4.46 -7.05
C SER A 211 -3.86 -4.31 -8.58
N ASN A 212 -4.65 -3.41 -9.13
CA ASN A 212 -4.62 -3.10 -10.55
C ASN A 212 -3.27 -2.50 -10.96
N ALA A 213 -2.74 -1.55 -10.17
CA ALA A 213 -1.43 -0.94 -10.45
C ALA A 213 -0.29 -1.97 -10.40
N MET A 214 -0.30 -2.91 -9.42
CA MET A 214 0.66 -4.01 -9.36
C MET A 214 0.54 -4.94 -10.57
N ALA A 215 -0.69 -5.33 -10.93
CA ALA A 215 -0.95 -6.18 -12.08
C ALA A 215 -0.47 -5.55 -13.40
N ASP A 216 -0.65 -4.23 -13.54
CA ASP A 216 -0.23 -3.50 -14.74
C ASP A 216 1.29 -3.41 -14.86
N VAL A 217 2.01 -3.26 -13.75
CA VAL A 217 3.48 -3.34 -13.71
C VAL A 217 3.95 -4.72 -14.17
N ILE A 218 3.38 -5.80 -13.64
CA ILE A 218 3.77 -7.17 -14.01
C ILE A 218 3.49 -7.45 -15.49
N LYS A 219 2.38 -6.95 -16.05
CA LYS A 219 2.06 -7.08 -17.48
C LYS A 219 3.02 -6.31 -18.40
N GLN A 220 3.60 -5.20 -17.92
CA GLN A 220 4.60 -4.42 -18.65
C GLN A 220 5.97 -5.13 -18.68
N CYS A 221 6.28 -5.96 -17.69
CA CYS A 221 7.48 -6.78 -17.64
C CYS A 221 7.34 -7.99 -18.57
N LYS A 222 7.97 -7.97 -19.74
CA LYS A 222 7.79 -8.99 -20.79
C LYS A 222 8.21 -10.41 -20.40
N GLY A 223 9.17 -10.55 -19.48
CA GLY A 223 9.62 -11.85 -18.96
C GLY A 223 8.85 -12.32 -17.72
N CYS A 224 7.98 -11.45 -17.15
CA CYS A 224 7.17 -11.77 -16.00
C CYS A 224 5.82 -12.42 -16.41
N ALA A 225 5.17 -13.09 -15.47
CA ALA A 225 3.84 -13.66 -15.65
C ALA A 225 2.92 -13.27 -14.49
N LEU A 226 1.79 -12.62 -14.79
CA LEU A 226 0.70 -12.48 -13.84
C LEU A 226 -0.09 -13.80 -13.83
N LEU A 227 0.06 -14.59 -12.77
CA LEU A 227 -0.54 -15.93 -12.67
C LEU A 227 -2.00 -15.87 -12.21
N ALA A 228 -2.28 -15.01 -11.22
CA ALA A 228 -3.62 -14.80 -10.69
C ALA A 228 -3.74 -13.46 -9.97
N VAL A 229 -4.97 -12.98 -9.83
CA VAL A 229 -5.39 -11.97 -8.86
C VAL A 229 -6.44 -12.62 -7.97
N GLU A 230 -6.12 -12.77 -6.69
CA GLU A 230 -6.94 -13.48 -5.71
C GLU A 230 -7.66 -12.48 -4.81
N ASP A 231 -8.97 -12.42 -4.95
CA ASP A 231 -9.84 -11.57 -4.13
C ASP A 231 -10.19 -12.30 -2.83
N THR A 232 -9.59 -11.85 -1.74
CA THR A 232 -9.76 -12.43 -0.41
C THR A 232 -9.98 -11.31 0.60
N PRO A 233 -11.15 -11.23 1.26
CA PRO A 233 -11.41 -10.23 2.28
C PRO A 233 -10.35 -10.24 3.39
N LEU A 234 -9.82 -9.08 3.76
CA LEU A 234 -8.83 -8.92 4.83
C LEU A 234 -9.33 -9.52 6.15
N SER A 235 -10.63 -9.40 6.43
CA SER A 235 -11.27 -9.97 7.62
C SER A 235 -11.30 -11.50 7.64
N GLU A 236 -11.07 -12.17 6.50
CA GLU A 236 -11.13 -13.64 6.35
C GLU A 236 -9.74 -14.25 6.05
N THR A 237 -8.67 -13.47 6.10
CA THR A 237 -7.31 -13.93 5.77
C THR A 237 -6.87 -15.12 6.62
N SER A 238 -7.17 -15.13 7.91
CA SER A 238 -6.81 -16.23 8.83
C SER A 238 -7.40 -17.59 8.45
N THR A 239 -8.56 -17.59 7.80
CA THR A 239 -9.25 -18.83 7.39
C THR A 239 -9.01 -19.19 5.93
N ARG A 240 -8.92 -18.19 5.04
CA ARG A 240 -8.82 -18.42 3.59
C ARG A 240 -7.39 -18.59 3.10
N ILE A 241 -6.45 -17.79 3.59
CA ILE A 241 -5.08 -17.79 3.06
C ILE A 241 -4.37 -19.14 3.21
N PRO A 242 -4.49 -19.90 4.32
CA PRO A 242 -3.86 -21.22 4.41
C PRO A 242 -4.32 -22.18 3.30
N GLN A 243 -5.62 -22.26 3.04
CA GLN A 243 -6.17 -23.12 1.99
C GLN A 243 -5.83 -22.63 0.59
N LEU A 244 -5.92 -21.32 0.36
CA LEU A 244 -5.60 -20.70 -0.92
C LEU A 244 -4.11 -20.89 -1.27
N SER A 245 -3.21 -20.74 -0.30
CA SER A 245 -1.77 -20.97 -0.50
C SER A 245 -1.49 -22.40 -0.97
N THR A 246 -2.14 -23.39 -0.35
CA THR A 246 -1.99 -24.79 -0.76
C THR A 246 -2.52 -25.01 -2.18
N ALA A 247 -3.67 -24.45 -2.52
CA ALA A 247 -4.24 -24.55 -3.87
C ALA A 247 -3.36 -23.88 -4.94
N LEU A 248 -2.79 -22.73 -4.63
CA LEU A 248 -1.88 -22.00 -5.53
C LEU A 248 -0.57 -22.77 -5.78
N LEU A 249 0.00 -23.39 -4.74
CA LEU A 249 1.17 -24.27 -4.89
C LEU A 249 0.88 -25.46 -5.79
N GLN A 250 -0.27 -26.12 -5.61
CA GLN A 250 -0.70 -27.22 -6.45
C GLN A 250 -0.90 -26.79 -7.92
N ARG A 251 -1.46 -25.59 -8.13
CA ARG A 251 -1.80 -25.09 -9.46
C ARG A 251 -0.59 -24.58 -10.24
N TYR A 252 0.31 -23.87 -9.58
CA TYR A 252 1.39 -23.14 -10.25
C TYR A 252 2.79 -23.70 -9.96
N GLY A 253 2.97 -24.40 -8.81
CA GLY A 253 4.26 -24.94 -8.41
C GLY A 253 5.35 -23.88 -8.44
N GLY A 254 6.53 -24.22 -8.94
CA GLY A 254 7.67 -23.30 -9.04
C GLY A 254 7.49 -22.11 -9.98
N LYS A 255 6.38 -22.04 -10.74
CA LYS A 255 6.05 -20.83 -11.52
C LYS A 255 5.61 -19.67 -10.61
N TRP A 256 5.03 -19.96 -9.45
CA TRP A 256 4.68 -18.97 -8.45
C TRP A 256 5.90 -18.69 -7.57
N ASN A 257 6.65 -17.67 -7.93
CA ASN A 257 7.86 -17.30 -7.20
C ASN A 257 7.77 -15.94 -6.49
N TYR A 258 6.72 -15.13 -6.75
CA TYR A 258 6.43 -13.89 -6.03
C TYR A 258 4.94 -13.77 -5.68
N SER A 259 4.67 -13.20 -4.51
CA SER A 259 3.34 -12.72 -4.13
C SER A 259 3.38 -11.22 -3.95
N LEU A 260 2.36 -10.52 -4.44
CA LEU A 260 2.14 -9.10 -4.18
C LEU A 260 0.84 -8.93 -3.41
N GLY A 261 0.89 -8.38 -2.19
CA GLY A 261 -0.29 -8.12 -1.37
C GLY A 261 -0.59 -6.63 -1.28
N ILE A 262 -1.86 -6.27 -1.27
CA ILE A 262 -2.26 -4.87 -0.99
C ILE A 262 -2.07 -4.50 0.49
N ASN A 263 -1.84 -5.51 1.34
CA ASN A 263 -1.62 -5.39 2.78
C ASN A 263 -0.77 -6.56 3.29
N ASP A 264 0.00 -6.37 4.36
CA ASP A 264 0.87 -7.40 4.97
C ASP A 264 0.09 -8.56 5.59
N LEU A 265 -1.18 -8.35 5.96
CA LEU A 265 -2.03 -9.30 6.66
C LEU A 265 -2.19 -10.63 5.91
N TYR A 266 -2.15 -10.63 4.57
CA TYR A 266 -2.16 -11.86 3.78
C TYR A 266 -1.01 -12.79 4.15
N PHE A 267 0.17 -12.24 4.41
CA PHE A 267 1.39 -13.00 4.68
C PHE A 267 1.51 -13.47 6.12
N ASP A 268 0.68 -12.98 7.02
CA ASP A 268 0.60 -13.47 8.41
C ASP A 268 0.18 -14.94 8.47
N PHE A 269 -0.65 -15.39 7.52
CA PHE A 269 -1.25 -16.72 7.52
C PHE A 269 -0.73 -17.66 6.43
N MET A 270 0.18 -17.20 5.57
CA MET A 270 0.70 -17.99 4.45
C MET A 270 1.81 -18.96 4.87
N GLY A 271 2.68 -18.55 5.82
CA GLY A 271 3.89 -19.26 6.20
C GLY A 271 3.70 -20.73 6.57
N PRO A 272 2.73 -21.12 7.42
CA PRO A 272 2.50 -22.52 7.77
C PRO A 272 2.20 -23.43 6.58
N SER A 273 1.43 -22.96 5.60
CA SER A 273 1.09 -23.72 4.38
C SER A 273 2.31 -23.90 3.49
N LEU A 274 3.13 -22.85 3.33
CA LEU A 274 4.39 -22.93 2.58
C LEU A 274 5.37 -23.91 3.23
N ALA A 275 5.54 -23.85 4.56
CA ALA A 275 6.39 -24.78 5.30
C ALA A 275 5.91 -26.23 5.18
N SER A 276 4.60 -26.49 5.27
CA SER A 276 4.02 -27.82 5.11
C SER A 276 4.21 -28.40 3.70
N ALA A 277 4.31 -27.53 2.70
CA ALA A 277 4.61 -27.92 1.32
C ALA A 277 6.12 -28.12 1.07
N GLY A 278 6.98 -27.89 2.07
CA GLY A 278 8.43 -28.04 1.96
C GLY A 278 9.15 -26.82 1.40
N GLU A 279 8.46 -25.68 1.24
CA GLU A 279 9.09 -24.44 0.80
C GLU A 279 10.00 -23.88 1.89
N LYS A 280 11.19 -23.40 1.49
CA LYS A 280 12.17 -22.86 2.43
C LYS A 280 11.76 -21.46 2.89
N PRO A 281 11.92 -21.09 4.17
CA PRO A 281 11.57 -19.73 4.65
C PRO A 281 12.24 -18.59 3.88
N ALA A 282 13.49 -18.77 3.45
CA ALA A 282 14.23 -17.80 2.63
C ALA A 282 14.12 -18.09 1.12
N GLY A 283 13.16 -18.93 0.71
CA GLY A 283 12.91 -19.31 -0.68
C GLY A 283 11.59 -18.75 -1.22
N PRO A 284 11.30 -19.00 -2.51
CA PRO A 284 10.03 -18.62 -3.11
C PRO A 284 8.84 -19.43 -2.52
N PRO A 285 7.60 -18.91 -2.64
CA PRO A 285 7.30 -17.59 -3.17
C PRO A 285 7.73 -16.47 -2.22
N PHE A 286 8.40 -15.44 -2.77
CA PHE A 286 8.81 -14.24 -2.04
C PHE A 286 7.65 -13.26 -1.95
N ASN A 287 7.26 -12.87 -0.74
CA ASN A 287 6.13 -11.99 -0.54
C ASN A 287 6.58 -10.52 -0.42
N VAL A 288 5.90 -9.63 -1.12
CA VAL A 288 6.11 -8.18 -1.06
C VAL A 288 4.75 -7.51 -0.85
N SER A 289 4.65 -6.63 0.15
CA SER A 289 3.42 -5.91 0.47
C SER A 289 3.44 -4.47 -0.04
N ALA A 290 2.32 -4.02 -0.59
CA ALA A 290 2.03 -2.61 -0.89
C ALA A 290 1.37 -1.91 0.33
N GLY A 291 1.96 -2.04 1.50
CA GLY A 291 1.53 -1.48 2.79
C GLY A 291 0.99 -2.55 3.75
N ASP A 292 0.72 -2.26 5.03
CA ASP A 292 0.88 -0.92 5.63
C ASP A 292 2.14 -0.84 6.53
N GLY A 293 2.92 -1.94 6.67
CA GLY A 293 4.06 -2.01 7.57
C GLY A 293 3.65 -2.43 8.98
N SER A 294 3.17 -3.68 9.15
CA SER A 294 2.85 -4.25 10.46
C SER A 294 4.11 -4.76 11.18
N GLN A 295 4.06 -4.85 12.52
CA GLN A 295 5.15 -5.43 13.31
C GLN A 295 5.49 -6.86 12.86
N SER A 296 4.47 -7.68 12.59
CA SER A 296 4.64 -9.05 12.09
C SER A 296 5.33 -9.10 10.72
N ALA A 297 5.06 -8.13 9.83
CA ALA A 297 5.74 -8.01 8.54
C ALA A 297 7.24 -7.75 8.74
N TYR A 298 7.60 -6.82 9.61
CA TYR A 298 9.00 -6.51 9.89
C TYR A 298 9.74 -7.69 10.55
N GLU A 299 9.06 -8.46 11.41
CA GLU A 299 9.64 -9.70 11.97
C GLU A 299 9.90 -10.75 10.88
N ARG A 300 8.98 -10.89 9.91
CA ARG A 300 9.20 -11.82 8.78
C ARG A 300 10.34 -11.36 7.89
N ILE A 301 10.39 -10.07 7.53
CA ILE A 301 11.47 -9.51 6.70
C ILE A 301 12.82 -9.67 7.41
N ARG A 302 12.92 -9.28 8.68
CA ARG A 302 14.15 -9.41 9.48
C ARG A 302 14.61 -10.85 9.63
N GLY A 303 13.66 -11.77 9.78
CA GLY A 303 13.91 -13.19 9.94
C GLY A 303 14.06 -13.96 8.63
N ASN A 304 13.98 -13.31 7.47
CA ASN A 304 13.98 -13.95 6.15
C ASN A 304 12.92 -15.07 6.05
N ARG A 305 11.69 -14.79 6.50
CA ARG A 305 10.60 -15.77 6.56
C ARG A 305 9.53 -15.43 5.53
N TYR A 306 9.74 -15.88 4.30
CA TYR A 306 8.86 -15.73 3.12
C TYR A 306 8.58 -14.28 2.69
N GLN A 307 8.63 -13.28 3.57
CA GLN A 307 8.43 -11.87 3.21
C GLN A 307 9.78 -11.17 3.04
N VAL A 308 9.97 -10.53 1.87
CA VAL A 308 11.23 -9.90 1.47
C VAL A 308 11.12 -8.39 1.31
N GLY A 309 9.93 -7.83 1.47
CA GLY A 309 9.74 -6.40 1.44
C GLY A 309 8.34 -5.97 1.80
N THR A 310 8.24 -4.73 2.25
CA THR A 310 6.98 -4.00 2.41
C THR A 310 7.20 -2.54 2.07
N ILE A 311 6.19 -1.90 1.51
CA ILE A 311 6.16 -0.46 1.28
C ILE A 311 5.29 0.14 2.38
N PRO A 312 5.88 0.47 3.55
CA PRO A 312 5.11 0.87 4.71
C PRO A 312 4.53 2.27 4.58
N GLU A 313 3.41 2.46 5.26
CA GLU A 313 2.92 3.78 5.62
C GLU A 313 3.64 4.25 6.91
N PRO A 314 4.02 5.52 7.06
CA PRO A 314 4.54 6.04 8.33
C PRO A 314 3.37 6.27 9.30
N LEU A 315 2.89 5.17 9.92
CA LEU A 315 1.62 5.09 10.64
C LEU A 315 1.51 6.14 11.76
N MET A 316 2.59 6.33 12.51
CA MET A 316 2.63 7.33 13.57
C MET A 316 2.51 8.75 13.01
N LEU A 317 3.25 9.09 11.94
CA LEU A 317 3.17 10.39 11.27
C LEU A 317 1.76 10.62 10.71
N HIS A 318 1.16 9.61 10.05
CA HIS A 318 -0.21 9.72 9.54
C HIS A 318 -1.22 9.99 10.66
N GLY A 319 -1.05 9.39 11.84
CA GLY A 319 -1.86 9.71 13.02
C GLY A 319 -1.73 11.19 13.45
N TRP A 320 -0.51 11.73 13.46
CA TRP A 320 -0.26 13.14 13.75
C TRP A 320 -0.86 14.06 12.68
N GLN A 321 -0.70 13.68 11.41
CA GLN A 321 -1.28 14.43 10.29
C GLN A 321 -2.81 14.48 10.38
N LEU A 322 -3.48 13.38 10.69
CA LEU A 322 -4.94 13.34 10.86
C LEU A 322 -5.43 14.30 11.94
N VAL A 323 -4.69 14.42 13.05
CA VAL A 323 -4.99 15.37 14.12
C VAL A 323 -4.77 16.82 13.66
N ASP A 324 -3.69 17.10 12.90
CA ASP A 324 -3.46 18.41 12.31
C ASP A 324 -4.55 18.79 11.32
N GLU A 325 -4.98 17.85 10.48
CA GLU A 325 -6.05 18.08 9.51
C GLU A 325 -7.39 18.41 10.18
N LEU A 326 -7.73 17.72 11.28
CA LEU A 326 -8.89 18.10 12.08
C LEU A 326 -8.70 19.49 12.74
N ASN A 327 -7.50 19.81 13.22
CA ASN A 327 -7.21 21.13 13.76
C ASN A 327 -7.38 22.24 12.72
N ARG A 328 -6.95 21.99 11.47
CA ARG A 328 -7.19 22.89 10.34
C ARG A 328 -8.67 23.05 10.05
N ALA A 329 -9.41 21.95 9.99
CA ALA A 329 -10.85 21.98 9.77
C ALA A 329 -11.58 22.79 10.87
N PHE A 330 -11.23 22.64 12.15
CA PHE A 330 -11.80 23.39 13.26
C PHE A 330 -11.49 24.89 13.19
N ALA A 331 -10.33 25.23 12.65
CA ALA A 331 -9.91 26.64 12.48
C ALA A 331 -10.45 27.28 11.18
N GLY A 332 -11.15 26.54 10.33
CA GLY A 332 -11.58 27.01 9.02
C GLY A 332 -10.42 27.19 8.01
N ALA A 333 -9.27 26.60 8.28
CA ALA A 333 -8.11 26.62 7.40
C ALA A 333 -8.23 25.49 6.35
N PRO A 334 -7.58 25.62 5.19
CA PRO A 334 -7.54 24.54 4.19
C PRO A 334 -6.76 23.33 4.69
N ALA A 335 -7.02 22.14 4.12
CA ALA A 335 -6.19 20.97 4.32
C ALA A 335 -4.73 21.24 3.94
N SER A 336 -3.78 20.54 4.58
CA SER A 336 -2.35 20.76 4.33
C SER A 336 -1.92 20.39 2.91
N GLY A 337 -2.63 19.43 2.30
CA GLY A 337 -2.27 18.85 1.01
C GLY A 337 -1.03 17.94 1.06
N TYR A 338 -0.50 17.66 2.24
CA TYR A 338 0.68 16.81 2.40
C TYR A 338 0.39 15.35 2.11
N SER A 339 1.28 14.72 1.39
CA SER A 339 1.32 13.27 1.18
C SER A 339 2.75 12.80 1.43
N THR A 340 2.90 11.77 2.25
CA THR A 340 4.21 11.27 2.64
C THR A 340 4.95 10.62 1.48
N PRO A 341 6.29 10.72 1.42
CA PRO A 341 7.10 10.02 0.42
C PRO A 341 6.93 8.49 0.53
N VAL A 342 7.01 7.81 -0.62
CA VAL A 342 7.01 6.34 -0.67
C VAL A 342 8.36 5.83 -0.17
N HIS A 343 8.33 4.82 0.71
CA HIS A 343 9.54 4.17 1.22
C HIS A 343 9.42 2.66 1.10
N LEU A 344 10.53 1.98 0.81
CA LEU A 344 10.61 0.51 0.69
C LEU A 344 11.50 -0.04 1.80
N VAL A 345 10.94 -0.89 2.65
CA VAL A 345 11.69 -1.65 3.66
C VAL A 345 11.96 -3.07 3.18
N THR A 346 13.22 -3.47 3.22
CA THR A 346 13.74 -4.77 2.79
C THR A 346 14.71 -5.32 3.84
N PRO A 347 15.22 -6.55 3.71
CA PRO A 347 16.27 -7.05 4.60
C PRO A 347 17.53 -6.20 4.65
N GLU A 348 17.82 -5.44 3.59
CA GLU A 348 19.01 -4.63 3.47
C GLU A 348 18.98 -3.36 4.34
N ASN A 349 17.80 -2.74 4.53
CA ASN A 349 17.64 -1.47 5.26
C ASN A 349 16.77 -1.56 6.53
N ILE A 350 16.15 -2.70 6.81
CA ILE A 350 15.23 -2.84 7.96
C ILE A 350 15.88 -2.50 9.31
N ALA A 351 17.18 -2.73 9.46
CA ALA A 351 17.88 -2.48 10.71
C ALA A 351 17.98 -0.99 11.02
N SER A 352 18.17 -0.15 9.99
CA SER A 352 18.23 1.31 10.11
C SER A 352 16.85 1.96 10.19
N ASP A 353 15.87 1.43 9.42
CA ASP A 353 14.63 2.15 9.14
C ASP A 353 13.50 1.84 10.13
N VAL A 354 13.53 0.63 10.71
CA VAL A 354 12.42 0.14 11.56
C VAL A 354 12.78 0.08 13.05
N GLY A 355 14.05 0.09 13.37
CA GLY A 355 14.53 0.04 14.75
C GLY A 355 14.13 -1.24 15.51
N ALA A 356 14.34 -1.23 16.84
CA ALA A 356 14.07 -2.38 17.70
C ALA A 356 12.57 -2.61 17.98
N ASN A 357 11.75 -1.57 17.83
CA ASN A 357 10.32 -1.61 18.14
C ASN A 357 9.45 -2.14 17.00
N ASN A 358 10.06 -2.53 15.87
CA ASN A 358 9.37 -2.96 14.66
C ASN A 358 8.29 -1.95 14.22
N ILE A 359 8.66 -0.67 14.14
CA ILE A 359 7.81 0.42 13.66
C ILE A 359 8.64 1.25 12.67
N TYR A 360 8.14 1.40 11.44
CA TYR A 360 8.67 2.41 10.52
C TYR A 360 8.14 3.79 10.94
N ASP A 361 9.04 4.62 11.43
CA ASP A 361 8.74 5.97 11.91
C ASP A 361 9.88 6.89 11.43
N PRO A 362 9.65 7.71 10.39
CA PRO A 362 10.72 8.47 9.76
C PRO A 362 11.35 9.47 10.72
N ALA A 363 12.68 9.45 10.81
CA ALA A 363 13.48 10.34 11.68
C ALA A 363 13.62 11.75 11.07
N ASN A 364 12.53 12.31 10.56
CA ASN A 364 12.50 13.59 9.84
C ASN A 364 12.01 14.78 10.69
N HIS A 365 11.87 14.59 11.99
CA HIS A 365 11.44 15.64 12.94
C HIS A 365 10.00 16.16 12.75
N TYR A 366 9.10 15.37 12.17
CA TYR A 366 7.69 15.79 11.98
C TYR A 366 6.97 16.14 13.27
N ARG A 367 7.30 15.46 14.40
CA ARG A 367 6.67 15.74 15.68
C ARG A 367 7.00 17.15 16.16
N GLU A 368 8.23 17.59 16.02
CA GLU A 368 8.69 18.94 16.33
C GLU A 368 8.00 19.96 15.43
N ALA A 369 7.85 19.67 14.14
CA ALA A 369 7.15 20.54 13.20
C ALA A 369 5.69 20.73 13.58
N TYR A 370 4.95 19.65 13.87
CA TYR A 370 3.56 19.75 14.32
C TYR A 370 3.42 20.43 15.69
N ARG A 371 4.30 20.14 16.66
CA ARG A 371 4.35 20.87 17.95
C ARG A 371 4.50 22.38 17.73
N HIS A 372 5.44 22.76 16.88
CA HIS A 372 5.67 24.17 16.55
C HIS A 372 4.43 24.82 15.93
N ILE A 373 3.78 24.17 14.95
CA ILE A 373 2.52 24.65 14.35
C ILE A 373 1.46 24.85 15.42
N TRP A 374 1.25 23.87 16.29
CA TRP A 374 0.20 23.91 17.35
C TRP A 374 0.54 24.87 18.50
N GLY A 375 1.80 25.29 18.63
CA GLY A 375 2.26 26.10 19.75
C GLY A 375 2.40 25.30 21.05
N LYS A 376 2.93 24.09 20.96
CA LYS A 376 3.12 23.12 22.05
C LYS A 376 4.61 22.83 22.27
#